data_00c7986709bbb716b1259e20ea3c5d53
#
_entry.id   00c7986709bbb716b1259e20ea3c5d53
#
_cell.length_a   1.000
_cell.length_b   1.000
_cell.length_c   1.000
_cell.angle_alpha   90.00
_cell.angle_beta   90.00
_cell.angle_gamma   90.00
#
_symmetry.space_group_name_H-M   'P 1'
#
loop_
_entity.id
_entity.type
_entity.pdbx_description
1 polymer ?
#
loop_
_entity_poly.entity_id
_entity_poly.type
_entity_poly.pdbx_seq_one_letter_code
_entity_poly.pdbx_strand_id
1 'polypeptide(L)'
;DDSDRHQTVYVATVLTRHYKYVLDIRDIEGPQPLLEEPEPHYFDEVPVIEYRNNKLAIGDFELQIPLIDAYNALMSDRITDKEQFIDSILALYGALLGDEDTKDADGKTAAQRLKDDKLLELPKDAKAEYLTRTFDETGVEILKKAVEQDIHKFSHIPCMTDESFGGNVSGVAMEFKLLGMENITKIKTRYYKKGLRKRMRLFSGWLNKSRAINIDISGIIPTFTRALPKNLLEISQIIS
;
A
#
# COMPACT_ATOMS: atom_id res chain seq x y z
N ASP A 1 16.47 29.31 33.52
CA ASP A 1 17.13 28.02 33.66
C ASP A 1 16.54 27.04 32.66
N ASP A 2 17.17 27.07 31.50
CA ASP A 2 16.72 26.35 30.30
C ASP A 2 17.64 25.13 30.10
N SER A 3 17.59 24.16 31.01
CA SER A 3 18.49 23.01 31.02
C SER A 3 17.81 21.66 30.82
N ASP A 4 16.54 21.62 30.42
CA ASP A 4 15.87 20.37 30.04
C ASP A 4 15.98 20.12 28.51
N ARG A 5 17.24 20.08 28.03
CA ARG A 5 17.49 19.52 26.70
C ARG A 5 17.25 18.03 26.79
N HIS A 6 16.13 17.56 26.26
CA HIS A 6 15.87 16.14 26.03
C HIS A 6 17.03 15.57 25.21
N GLN A 7 17.95 14.92 25.89
CA GLN A 7 19.07 14.24 25.26
C GLN A 7 18.54 12.96 24.63
N THR A 8 18.46 12.89 23.30
CA THR A 8 18.04 11.67 22.61
C THR A 8 19.13 10.61 22.84
N VAL A 9 18.79 9.55 23.54
CA VAL A 9 19.68 8.42 23.79
C VAL A 9 19.35 7.33 22.75
N TYR A 10 20.36 6.92 21.99
CA TYR A 10 20.22 5.77 21.08
C TYR A 10 20.65 4.50 21.83
N VAL A 11 19.67 3.61 22.00
CA VAL A 11 19.87 2.38 22.78
C VAL A 11 19.66 1.15 21.89
N ALA A 12 20.60 0.22 21.94
CA ALA A 12 20.44 -1.10 21.32
C ALA A 12 20.23 -2.18 22.40
N THR A 13 19.17 -2.97 22.22
CA THR A 13 18.96 -4.16 23.04
C THR A 13 19.48 -5.38 22.27
N VAL A 14 20.49 -6.05 22.82
CA VAL A 14 21.07 -7.26 22.25
C VAL A 14 20.63 -8.46 23.07
N LEU A 15 19.96 -9.40 22.40
CA LEU A 15 19.51 -10.66 23.00
C LEU A 15 20.44 -11.79 22.56
N THR A 16 21.15 -12.36 23.50
CA THR A 16 21.96 -13.56 23.28
C THR A 16 21.17 -14.81 23.70
N ARG A 17 21.82 -15.96 23.76
CA ARG A 17 21.17 -17.20 24.21
C ARG A 17 20.72 -17.16 25.68
N HIS A 18 21.42 -16.39 26.53
CA HIS A 18 21.24 -16.43 27.97
C HIS A 18 20.94 -15.07 28.59
N TYR A 19 21.44 -13.99 27.96
CA TYR A 19 21.40 -12.66 28.53
C TYR A 19 20.83 -11.64 27.57
N LYS A 20 20.19 -10.63 28.14
CA LYS A 20 19.80 -9.37 27.52
C LYS A 20 20.87 -8.34 27.89
N TYR A 21 21.36 -7.62 26.90
CA TYR A 21 22.30 -6.51 27.03
C TYR A 21 21.61 -5.24 26.55
N VAL A 22 21.87 -4.13 27.24
CA VAL A 22 21.41 -2.80 26.85
C VAL A 22 22.65 -1.94 26.61
N LEU A 23 22.85 -1.53 25.36
CA LEU A 23 24.05 -0.84 24.91
C LEU A 23 23.71 0.59 24.51
N ASP A 24 24.61 1.53 24.79
CA ASP A 24 24.59 2.86 24.22
C ASP A 24 25.25 2.83 22.83
N ILE A 25 24.49 3.20 21.79
CA ILE A 25 24.98 3.18 20.41
C ILE A 25 25.10 4.58 19.80
N ARG A 26 25.29 5.63 20.61
CA ARG A 26 25.50 6.98 20.13
C ARG A 26 26.73 7.11 19.26
N ASP A 27 27.77 6.35 19.57
CA ASP A 27 28.98 6.24 18.75
C ASP A 27 29.03 4.83 18.10
N ILE A 28 28.68 4.75 16.81
CA ILE A 28 28.59 3.50 16.07
C ILE A 28 29.99 2.91 15.77
N GLU A 29 30.99 3.76 15.64
CA GLU A 29 32.38 3.35 15.30
C GLU A 29 33.23 3.11 16.54
N GLY A 30 32.82 3.60 17.71
CA GLY A 30 33.54 3.49 18.98
C GLY A 30 33.09 2.31 19.84
N PRO A 31 33.68 2.16 21.03
CA PRO A 31 33.27 1.15 22.00
C PRO A 31 31.86 1.46 22.48
N GLN A 32 30.99 0.45 22.53
CA GLN A 32 29.59 0.56 22.92
C GLN A 32 29.42 0.16 24.39
N PRO A 33 29.36 1.14 25.31
CA PRO A 33 29.27 0.84 26.72
C PRO A 33 27.93 0.20 27.07
N LEU A 34 27.94 -0.68 28.07
CA LEU A 34 26.75 -1.20 28.68
C LEU A 34 26.06 -0.08 29.49
N LEU A 35 24.77 0.11 29.27
CA LEU A 35 23.95 1.03 30.07
C LEU A 35 23.42 0.36 31.35
N GLU A 36 23.25 -0.97 31.31
CA GLU A 36 22.73 -1.76 32.40
C GLU A 36 23.54 -3.07 32.53
N GLU A 37 23.56 -3.66 33.73
CA GLU A 37 24.13 -5.00 33.91
C GLU A 37 23.36 -6.03 33.09
N PRO A 38 24.06 -7.04 32.50
CA PRO A 38 23.39 -8.06 31.69
C PRO A 38 22.35 -8.85 32.50
N GLU A 39 21.10 -8.84 32.05
CA GLU A 39 20.00 -9.55 32.69
C GLU A 39 19.83 -10.96 32.10
N PRO A 40 19.78 -12.04 32.92
CA PRO A 40 19.44 -13.37 32.44
C PRO A 40 17.95 -13.43 32.07
N HIS A 41 17.61 -13.86 30.86
CA HIS A 41 16.21 -13.95 30.42
C HIS A 41 15.58 -15.35 30.56
N TYR A 42 16.35 -16.35 31.01
CA TYR A 42 15.91 -17.72 31.31
C TYR A 42 15.31 -18.52 30.12
N PHE A 43 15.33 -18.01 28.90
CA PHE A 43 14.94 -18.78 27.72
C PHE A 43 16.09 -19.74 27.29
N ASP A 44 15.73 -20.85 26.64
CA ASP A 44 16.71 -21.84 26.15
C ASP A 44 17.46 -21.41 24.90
N GLU A 45 16.87 -20.50 24.14
CA GLU A 45 17.40 -19.94 22.90
C GLU A 45 17.19 -18.42 22.91
N VAL A 46 17.73 -17.73 21.89
CA VAL A 46 17.44 -16.30 21.67
C VAL A 46 15.93 -16.10 21.59
N PRO A 47 15.31 -15.27 22.47
CA PRO A 47 13.87 -15.11 22.56
C PRO A 47 13.29 -14.21 21.47
N VAL A 48 13.76 -14.41 20.23
CA VAL A 48 13.26 -13.74 19.04
C VAL A 48 12.57 -14.75 18.14
N ILE A 49 11.33 -14.46 17.79
CA ILE A 49 10.48 -15.34 16.99
C ILE A 49 10.18 -14.67 15.67
N GLU A 50 10.68 -15.23 14.59
CA GLU A 50 10.39 -14.80 13.25
C GLU A 50 9.10 -15.47 12.74
N TYR A 51 8.14 -14.65 12.33
CA TYR A 51 6.92 -15.09 11.65
C TYR A 51 7.03 -14.79 10.16
N ARG A 52 7.59 -15.72 9.41
CA ARG A 52 7.73 -15.56 7.96
C ARG A 52 6.41 -15.66 7.25
N ASN A 53 6.25 -14.83 6.24
CA ASN A 53 5.12 -14.87 5.32
C ASN A 53 5.23 -16.07 4.34
N ASN A 54 6.46 -16.31 3.83
CA ASN A 54 6.77 -17.35 2.86
C ASN A 54 8.24 -17.77 2.98
N LYS A 55 8.71 -18.64 2.05
CA LYS A 55 10.09 -19.13 2.03
C LYS A 55 11.12 -18.00 1.83
N LEU A 56 10.79 -16.99 1.05
CA LEU A 56 11.68 -15.87 0.70
C LEU A 56 11.65 -14.75 1.74
N ALA A 57 10.74 -14.82 2.72
CA ALA A 57 10.52 -13.78 3.73
C ALA A 57 10.12 -12.41 3.16
N ILE A 58 9.45 -12.41 1.98
CA ILE A 58 8.93 -11.20 1.31
C ILE A 58 7.44 -11.03 1.58
N GLY A 59 6.96 -9.79 1.47
CA GLY A 59 5.53 -9.45 1.54
C GLY A 59 4.77 -9.90 0.28
N ASP A 60 3.45 -9.96 0.37
CA ASP A 60 2.63 -10.42 -0.75
C ASP A 60 2.58 -9.43 -1.91
N PHE A 61 2.71 -8.14 -1.62
CA PHE A 61 2.67 -7.06 -2.59
C PHE A 61 4.04 -6.72 -3.20
N GLU A 62 5.14 -7.23 -2.62
CA GLU A 62 6.49 -6.85 -3.05
C GLU A 62 6.77 -7.17 -4.52
N LEU A 63 6.27 -8.30 -5.01
CA LEU A 63 6.40 -8.67 -6.42
C LEU A 63 5.51 -7.84 -7.35
N GLN A 64 4.51 -7.16 -6.83
CA GLN A 64 3.58 -6.29 -7.55
C GLN A 64 3.95 -4.81 -7.49
N ILE A 65 4.98 -4.42 -6.70
CA ILE A 65 5.41 -3.02 -6.59
C ILE A 65 5.55 -2.34 -7.97
N PRO A 66 6.23 -2.94 -8.98
CA PRO A 66 6.36 -2.29 -10.29
C PRO A 66 5.03 -2.00 -10.99
N LEU A 67 4.03 -2.89 -10.83
CA LEU A 67 2.69 -2.68 -11.38
C LEU A 67 1.90 -1.63 -10.60
N ILE A 68 2.06 -1.61 -9.27
CA ILE A 68 1.45 -0.59 -8.39
C ILE A 68 2.03 0.79 -8.71
N ASP A 69 3.34 0.88 -8.91
CA ASP A 69 4.01 2.13 -9.29
C ASP A 69 3.56 2.60 -10.67
N ALA A 70 3.43 1.69 -11.65
CA ALA A 70 2.89 2.00 -12.96
C ALA A 70 1.44 2.50 -12.89
N TYR A 71 0.60 1.90 -12.05
CA TYR A 71 -0.77 2.36 -11.80
C TYR A 71 -0.80 3.76 -11.19
N ASN A 72 0.03 4.00 -10.18
CA ASN A 72 0.12 5.29 -9.51
C ASN A 72 0.61 6.39 -10.47
N ALA A 73 1.63 6.11 -11.28
CA ALA A 73 2.12 7.03 -12.30
C ALA A 73 1.02 7.37 -13.32
N LEU A 74 0.33 6.35 -13.85
CA LEU A 74 -0.78 6.54 -14.80
C LEU A 74 -1.89 7.42 -14.21
N MET A 75 -2.24 7.22 -12.93
CA MET A 75 -3.27 8.03 -12.26
C MET A 75 -2.80 9.46 -12.02
N SER A 76 -1.53 9.67 -11.67
CA SER A 76 -0.92 10.99 -11.50
C SER A 76 -0.89 11.76 -12.82
N ASP A 77 -0.45 11.12 -13.89
CA ASP A 77 -0.42 11.72 -15.23
C ASP A 77 -1.82 12.11 -15.69
N ARG A 78 -2.82 11.24 -15.45
CA ARG A 78 -4.23 11.53 -15.78
C ARG A 78 -4.76 12.77 -15.07
N ILE A 79 -4.41 12.98 -13.79
CA ILE A 79 -4.80 14.17 -13.03
C ILE A 79 -4.10 15.40 -13.59
N THR A 80 -2.79 15.33 -13.81
CA THR A 80 -1.99 16.42 -14.37
C THR A 80 -2.46 16.82 -15.75
N ASP A 81 -2.76 15.86 -16.62
CA ASP A 81 -3.30 16.13 -17.96
C ASP A 81 -4.65 16.85 -17.89
N LYS A 82 -5.52 16.50 -16.95
CA LYS A 82 -6.79 17.20 -16.73
C LYS A 82 -6.60 18.62 -16.22
N GLU A 83 -5.63 18.86 -15.35
CA GLU A 83 -5.28 20.19 -14.87
C GLU A 83 -4.74 21.06 -16.00
N GLN A 84 -3.84 20.53 -16.82
CA GLN A 84 -3.29 21.22 -17.99
C GLN A 84 -4.34 21.49 -19.09
N PHE A 85 -5.41 20.70 -19.15
CA PHE A 85 -6.50 20.94 -20.06
C PHE A 85 -7.28 22.22 -19.75
N ILE A 86 -7.24 22.70 -18.52
CA ILE A 86 -7.86 23.96 -18.09
C ILE A 86 -7.07 25.15 -18.65
N ASP A 87 -5.78 25.01 -18.92
CA ASP A 87 -4.89 26.02 -19.50
C ASP A 87 -4.86 25.94 -21.05
N SER A 88 -6.03 25.86 -21.67
CA SER A 88 -6.12 25.84 -23.12
C SER A 88 -5.59 27.15 -23.74
N ILE A 89 -4.76 27.04 -24.77
CA ILE A 89 -4.21 28.17 -25.49
C ILE A 89 -5.23 28.71 -26.50
N LEU A 90 -5.59 29.98 -26.37
CA LEU A 90 -6.39 30.64 -27.38
C LEU A 90 -5.54 30.98 -28.59
N ALA A 91 -5.77 30.33 -29.71
CA ALA A 91 -5.13 30.65 -30.99
C ALA A 91 -6.02 31.61 -31.80
N LEU A 92 -5.41 32.69 -32.25
CA LEU A 92 -6.07 33.68 -33.11
C LEU A 92 -5.46 33.59 -34.52
N TYR A 93 -6.33 33.43 -35.49
CA TYR A 93 -5.93 33.39 -36.91
C TYR A 93 -6.46 34.65 -37.58
N GLY A 94 -5.57 35.41 -38.25
CA GLY A 94 -5.96 36.63 -39.00
C GLY A 94 -6.24 37.87 -38.13
N ALA A 95 -5.96 37.78 -36.82
CA ALA A 95 -6.05 38.89 -35.89
C ALA A 95 -4.88 38.88 -34.90
N LEU A 96 -4.44 40.06 -34.47
CA LEU A 96 -3.54 40.25 -33.35
C LEU A 96 -4.38 40.80 -32.20
N LEU A 97 -4.09 40.36 -31.02
CA LEU A 97 -4.68 40.92 -29.76
C LEU A 97 -4.08 42.30 -29.49
N GLY A 98 -4.25 43.29 -30.37
CA GLY A 98 -3.80 44.65 -30.19
C GLY A 98 -2.48 44.89 -29.46
N ASP A 99 -1.84 46.03 -29.70
CA ASP A 99 -0.64 46.40 -28.94
C ASP A 99 -1.02 46.66 -27.49
N GLU A 100 -0.13 46.32 -26.54
CA GLU A 100 -0.35 46.58 -25.09
C GLU A 100 -0.65 48.04 -24.79
N ASP A 101 -0.24 48.98 -25.70
CA ASP A 101 -0.48 50.40 -25.60
C ASP A 101 -1.84 50.85 -26.12
N THR A 102 -2.59 50.01 -26.83
CA THR A 102 -3.90 50.38 -27.39
C THR A 102 -5.02 50.07 -26.39
N LYS A 103 -5.45 51.12 -25.68
CA LYS A 103 -6.55 51.07 -24.70
C LYS A 103 -7.83 51.60 -25.37
N ASP A 104 -8.93 50.96 -25.04
CA ASP A 104 -10.27 51.42 -25.43
C ASP A 104 -10.80 52.63 -24.61
N ALA A 105 -12.07 52.99 -24.82
CA ALA A 105 -12.75 54.06 -24.11
C ALA A 105 -12.81 53.82 -22.58
N ASP A 106 -12.75 52.55 -22.15
CA ASP A 106 -12.81 52.12 -20.73
C ASP A 106 -11.38 51.90 -20.16
N GLY A 107 -10.34 52.20 -20.93
CA GLY A 107 -8.95 52.11 -20.51
C GLY A 107 -8.38 50.69 -20.42
N LYS A 108 -9.10 49.70 -20.95
CA LYS A 108 -8.67 48.27 -20.97
C LYS A 108 -8.03 47.93 -22.30
N THR A 109 -7.00 47.07 -22.26
CA THR A 109 -6.45 46.43 -23.45
C THR A 109 -7.32 45.27 -23.90
N ALA A 110 -7.19 44.84 -25.17
CA ALA A 110 -7.91 43.66 -25.68
C ALA A 110 -7.63 42.40 -24.87
N ALA A 111 -6.39 42.24 -24.40
CA ALA A 111 -6.00 41.14 -23.52
C ALA A 111 -6.68 41.20 -22.14
N GLN A 112 -6.85 42.41 -21.58
CA GLN A 112 -7.55 42.63 -20.32
C GLN A 112 -9.05 42.35 -20.46
N ARG A 113 -9.70 42.76 -21.55
CA ARG A 113 -11.11 42.45 -21.83
C ARG A 113 -11.32 40.95 -21.97
N LEU A 114 -10.43 40.25 -22.68
CA LEU A 114 -10.53 38.81 -22.81
C LEU A 114 -10.46 38.13 -21.45
N LYS A 115 -9.58 38.58 -20.55
CA LYS A 115 -9.38 38.01 -19.22
C LYS A 115 -10.51 38.34 -18.26
N ASP A 116 -10.92 39.60 -18.21
CA ASP A 116 -11.86 40.13 -17.20
C ASP A 116 -13.32 39.95 -17.65
N ASP A 117 -13.60 40.35 -18.88
CA ASP A 117 -14.98 40.42 -19.40
C ASP A 117 -15.31 39.18 -20.26
N LYS A 118 -14.29 38.32 -20.56
CA LYS A 118 -14.38 37.15 -21.45
C LYS A 118 -14.93 37.49 -22.84
N LEU A 119 -14.69 38.71 -23.29
CA LEU A 119 -15.16 39.26 -24.54
C LEU A 119 -14.00 39.36 -25.52
N LEU A 120 -14.16 38.80 -26.71
CA LEU A 120 -13.20 38.86 -27.79
C LEU A 120 -13.89 39.34 -29.06
N GLU A 121 -13.57 40.57 -29.50
CA GLU A 121 -14.03 41.10 -30.77
C GLU A 121 -13.03 40.75 -31.86
N LEU A 122 -13.49 40.08 -32.90
CA LEU A 122 -12.68 39.64 -34.02
C LEU A 122 -13.07 40.36 -35.32
N PRO A 123 -12.10 40.72 -36.22
CA PRO A 123 -12.40 41.15 -37.57
C PRO A 123 -13.20 40.10 -38.34
N LYS A 124 -13.87 40.52 -39.43
CA LYS A 124 -14.79 39.69 -40.21
C LYS A 124 -14.20 38.39 -40.77
N ASP A 125 -12.90 38.36 -41.01
CA ASP A 125 -12.17 37.22 -41.58
C ASP A 125 -11.25 36.51 -40.53
N ALA A 126 -11.32 36.90 -39.26
CA ALA A 126 -10.52 36.30 -38.22
C ALA A 126 -11.29 35.17 -37.51
N LYS A 127 -10.53 34.18 -37.06
CA LYS A 127 -11.05 33.02 -36.33
C LYS A 127 -10.29 32.88 -34.99
N ALA A 128 -11.04 32.65 -33.92
CA ALA A 128 -10.49 32.25 -32.63
C ALA A 128 -10.81 30.81 -32.39
N GLU A 129 -9.83 30.04 -31.95
CA GLU A 129 -9.99 28.63 -31.62
C GLU A 129 -9.14 28.30 -30.38
N TYR A 130 -9.72 27.56 -29.44
CA TYR A 130 -8.94 27.01 -28.37
C TYR A 130 -8.19 25.80 -28.88
N LEU A 131 -6.85 25.86 -28.81
CA LEU A 131 -6.01 24.68 -29.04
C LEU A 131 -6.14 23.79 -27.83
N THR A 132 -7.04 22.84 -27.89
CA THR A 132 -7.21 21.80 -26.88
C THR A 132 -6.49 20.54 -27.34
N ARG A 133 -5.68 19.97 -26.49
CA ARG A 133 -5.12 18.63 -26.71
C ARG A 133 -6.26 17.62 -26.61
N THR A 134 -6.47 16.81 -27.64
CA THR A 134 -7.41 15.69 -27.57
C THR A 134 -6.82 14.64 -26.62
N PHE A 135 -7.47 14.46 -25.48
CA PHE A 135 -7.09 13.43 -24.52
C PHE A 135 -7.83 12.12 -24.85
N ASP A 136 -7.07 11.04 -25.03
CA ASP A 136 -7.67 9.71 -25.24
C ASP A 136 -8.04 9.08 -23.89
N GLU A 137 -9.16 9.51 -23.30
CA GLU A 137 -9.68 8.93 -22.05
C GLU A 137 -9.96 7.44 -22.17
N THR A 138 -10.34 6.97 -23.37
CA THR A 138 -10.67 5.56 -23.60
C THR A 138 -9.43 4.69 -23.51
N GLY A 139 -8.35 5.09 -24.16
CA GLY A 139 -7.06 4.38 -24.12
C GLY A 139 -6.49 4.33 -22.72
N VAL A 140 -6.55 5.43 -21.97
CA VAL A 140 -6.10 5.49 -20.56
C VAL A 140 -6.94 4.60 -19.67
N GLU A 141 -8.27 4.58 -19.83
CA GLU A 141 -9.15 3.72 -19.02
C GLU A 141 -8.92 2.22 -19.32
N ILE A 142 -8.67 1.85 -20.58
CA ILE A 142 -8.32 0.47 -20.95
C ILE A 142 -7.00 0.06 -20.31
N LEU A 143 -5.98 0.93 -20.39
CA LEU A 143 -4.67 0.66 -19.77
C LEU A 143 -4.77 0.53 -18.26
N LYS A 144 -5.50 1.43 -17.60
CA LYS A 144 -5.75 1.37 -16.16
C LYS A 144 -6.37 0.04 -15.74
N LYS A 145 -7.43 -0.38 -16.44
CA LYS A 145 -8.10 -1.66 -16.16
C LYS A 145 -7.18 -2.86 -16.41
N ALA A 146 -6.35 -2.80 -17.45
CA ALA A 146 -5.39 -3.86 -17.73
C ALA A 146 -4.35 -4.01 -16.60
N VAL A 147 -3.77 -2.89 -16.14
CA VAL A 147 -2.80 -2.89 -15.02
C VAL A 147 -3.46 -3.38 -13.72
N GLU A 148 -4.69 -2.92 -13.43
CA GLU A 148 -5.45 -3.37 -12.27
C GLU A 148 -5.72 -4.88 -12.31
N GLN A 149 -6.16 -5.41 -13.45
CA GLN A 149 -6.37 -6.83 -13.64
C GLN A 149 -5.07 -7.64 -13.49
N ASP A 150 -3.96 -7.13 -14.00
CA ASP A 150 -2.66 -7.79 -13.86
C ASP A 150 -2.18 -7.81 -12.41
N ILE A 151 -2.39 -6.75 -11.62
CA ILE A 151 -2.11 -6.72 -10.18
C ILE A 151 -2.88 -7.85 -9.49
N HIS A 152 -4.18 -7.98 -9.73
CA HIS A 152 -5.00 -9.04 -9.16
C HIS A 152 -4.58 -10.44 -9.63
N LYS A 153 -4.28 -10.60 -10.90
CA LYS A 153 -3.86 -11.87 -11.51
C LYS A 153 -2.53 -12.37 -10.95
N PHE A 154 -1.51 -11.51 -10.88
CA PHE A 154 -0.19 -11.90 -10.39
C PHE A 154 -0.10 -12.01 -8.88
N SER A 155 -0.94 -11.27 -8.13
CA SER A 155 -1.07 -11.46 -6.68
C SER A 155 -1.86 -12.71 -6.31
N HIS A 156 -2.56 -13.33 -7.25
CA HIS A 156 -3.54 -14.41 -7.03
C HIS A 156 -4.68 -14.02 -6.07
N ILE A 157 -4.93 -12.73 -5.91
CA ILE A 157 -6.03 -12.20 -5.10
C ILE A 157 -7.12 -11.71 -6.04
N PRO A 158 -8.30 -12.32 -6.04
CA PRO A 158 -9.38 -11.90 -6.93
C PRO A 158 -9.88 -10.49 -6.58
N CYS A 159 -10.29 -9.73 -7.60
CA CYS A 159 -10.96 -8.45 -7.40
C CYS A 159 -12.36 -8.71 -6.83
N MET A 160 -12.56 -8.39 -5.54
CA MET A 160 -13.83 -8.63 -4.84
C MET A 160 -14.93 -7.63 -5.23
N THR A 161 -14.55 -6.53 -5.90
CA THR A 161 -15.49 -5.51 -6.42
C THR A 161 -15.97 -5.82 -7.82
N ASP A 162 -15.42 -6.84 -8.48
CA ASP A 162 -15.83 -7.25 -9.81
C ASP A 162 -17.26 -7.79 -9.81
N GLU A 163 -18.04 -7.44 -10.82
CA GLU A 163 -19.38 -7.97 -11.06
C GLU A 163 -19.41 -9.50 -11.09
N SER A 164 -18.27 -10.12 -11.38
CA SER A 164 -18.07 -11.56 -11.34
C SER A 164 -18.27 -12.18 -9.95
N PHE A 165 -18.15 -11.39 -8.86
CA PHE A 165 -18.46 -11.78 -7.49
C PHE A 165 -19.87 -11.38 -7.05
N GLY A 166 -20.51 -10.46 -7.78
CA GLY A 166 -21.91 -10.11 -7.63
C GLY A 166 -22.81 -11.11 -8.33
N GLY A 167 -23.96 -11.41 -7.74
CA GLY A 167 -24.98 -12.31 -8.34
C GLY A 167 -24.98 -13.72 -7.73
N ASN A 168 -25.81 -14.60 -8.31
CA ASN A 168 -26.01 -15.99 -7.87
C ASN A 168 -24.82 -16.91 -8.28
N VAL A 169 -23.65 -16.63 -7.75
CA VAL A 169 -22.49 -17.54 -7.95
C VAL A 169 -22.62 -18.71 -6.99
N SER A 170 -22.59 -19.95 -7.50
CA SER A 170 -22.62 -21.15 -6.65
C SER A 170 -21.41 -21.19 -5.70
N GLY A 171 -21.59 -21.79 -4.51
CA GLY A 171 -20.50 -21.93 -3.52
C GLY A 171 -19.26 -22.60 -4.11
N VAL A 172 -19.45 -23.62 -4.96
CA VAL A 172 -18.37 -24.31 -5.66
C VAL A 172 -17.61 -23.38 -6.62
N ALA A 173 -18.33 -22.57 -7.40
CA ALA A 173 -17.69 -21.60 -8.30
C ALA A 173 -16.91 -20.53 -7.52
N MET A 174 -17.41 -20.11 -6.35
CA MET A 174 -16.72 -19.19 -5.44
C MET A 174 -15.42 -19.81 -4.91
N GLU A 175 -15.43 -21.08 -4.49
CA GLU A 175 -14.24 -21.80 -4.04
C GLU A 175 -13.16 -21.86 -5.13
N PHE A 176 -13.53 -22.09 -6.39
CA PHE A 176 -12.58 -22.09 -7.50
C PHE A 176 -11.96 -20.70 -7.74
N LYS A 177 -12.75 -19.64 -7.64
CA LYS A 177 -12.24 -18.25 -7.76
C LYS A 177 -11.25 -17.90 -6.65
N LEU A 178 -11.46 -18.42 -5.44
CA LEU A 178 -10.62 -18.18 -4.27
C LEU A 178 -9.42 -19.15 -4.16
N LEU A 179 -9.30 -20.15 -5.05
CA LEU A 179 -8.29 -21.21 -4.96
C LEU A 179 -6.86 -20.67 -4.92
N GLY A 180 -6.54 -19.63 -5.72
CA GLY A 180 -5.22 -18.99 -5.74
C GLY A 180 -4.89 -18.38 -4.39
N MET A 181 -5.80 -17.59 -3.83
CA MET A 181 -5.68 -16.96 -2.51
C MET A 181 -5.59 -18.01 -1.39
N GLU A 182 -6.36 -19.10 -1.48
CA GLU A 182 -6.30 -20.19 -0.52
C GLU A 182 -4.94 -20.89 -0.51
N ASN A 183 -4.33 -21.10 -1.67
CA ASN A 183 -3.00 -21.71 -1.76
C ASN A 183 -1.93 -20.84 -1.08
N ILE A 184 -1.94 -19.53 -1.32
CA ILE A 184 -1.05 -18.58 -0.64
C ILE A 184 -1.30 -18.64 0.87
N THR A 185 -2.55 -18.60 1.30
CA THR A 185 -2.93 -18.66 2.71
C THR A 185 -2.50 -19.95 3.39
N LYS A 186 -2.54 -21.10 2.70
CA LYS A 186 -2.00 -22.38 3.21
C LYS A 186 -0.50 -22.30 3.45
N ILE A 187 0.25 -21.68 2.54
CA ILE A 187 1.71 -21.48 2.69
C ILE A 187 1.99 -20.59 3.92
N LYS A 188 1.34 -19.44 4.03
CA LYS A 188 1.45 -18.53 5.19
C LYS A 188 1.12 -19.23 6.50
N THR A 189 0.02 -19.96 6.54
CA THR A 189 -0.39 -20.72 7.72
C THR A 189 0.70 -21.70 8.18
N ARG A 190 1.40 -22.35 7.24
CA ARG A 190 2.50 -23.27 7.55
C ARG A 190 3.66 -22.54 8.23
N TYR A 191 4.08 -21.40 7.69
CA TYR A 191 5.16 -20.62 8.27
C TYR A 191 4.77 -20.00 9.60
N TYR A 192 3.55 -19.48 9.71
CA TYR A 192 3.04 -18.92 10.95
C TYR A 192 2.94 -19.97 12.07
N LYS A 193 2.46 -21.18 11.77
CA LYS A 193 2.46 -22.31 12.72
C LYS A 193 3.87 -22.64 13.21
N LYS A 194 4.89 -22.53 12.36
CA LYS A 194 6.28 -22.76 12.76
C LYS A 194 6.74 -21.73 13.79
N GLY A 195 6.42 -20.44 13.58
CA GLY A 195 6.67 -19.39 14.57
C GLY A 195 5.94 -19.62 15.89
N LEU A 196 4.64 -19.97 15.82
CA LEU A 196 3.85 -20.28 17.04
C LEU A 196 4.44 -21.47 17.83
N ARG A 197 4.87 -22.54 17.17
CA ARG A 197 5.50 -23.67 17.84
C ARG A 197 6.81 -23.26 18.53
N LYS A 198 7.64 -22.43 17.87
CA LYS A 198 8.86 -21.89 18.49
C LYS A 198 8.50 -21.04 19.72
N ARG A 199 7.48 -20.20 19.62
CA ARG A 199 6.98 -19.38 20.73
C ARG A 199 6.55 -20.24 21.92
N MET A 200 5.73 -21.25 21.67
CA MET A 200 5.26 -22.16 22.75
C MET A 200 6.44 -22.89 23.42
N ARG A 201 7.43 -23.37 22.63
CA ARG A 201 8.63 -24.02 23.15
C ARG A 201 9.43 -23.10 24.07
N LEU A 202 9.65 -21.86 23.64
CA LEU A 202 10.36 -20.87 24.46
C LEU A 202 9.63 -20.57 25.77
N PHE A 203 8.30 -20.41 25.73
CA PHE A 203 7.51 -20.17 26.93
C PHE A 203 7.50 -21.39 27.87
N SER A 204 7.38 -22.60 27.35
CA SER A 204 7.46 -23.82 28.17
C SER A 204 8.82 -23.94 28.85
N GLY A 205 9.91 -23.71 28.13
CA GLY A 205 11.26 -23.70 28.70
C GLY A 205 11.46 -22.63 29.78
N TRP A 206 10.95 -21.44 29.54
CA TRP A 206 10.99 -20.33 30.50
C TRP A 206 10.19 -20.65 31.77
N LEU A 207 8.97 -21.19 31.67
CA LEU A 207 8.14 -21.58 32.79
C LEU A 207 8.81 -22.69 33.63
N ASN A 208 9.43 -23.64 32.97
CA ASN A 208 10.14 -24.70 33.66
C ASN A 208 11.34 -24.17 34.46
N LYS A 209 12.14 -23.29 33.90
CA LYS A 209 13.31 -22.72 34.58
C LYS A 209 12.98 -21.71 35.68
N SER A 210 12.03 -20.81 35.38
CA SER A 210 11.70 -19.71 36.29
C SER A 210 10.73 -20.08 37.39
N ARG A 211 9.84 -21.05 37.16
CA ARG A 211 8.74 -21.42 38.08
C ARG A 211 8.60 -22.90 38.37
N ALA A 212 9.51 -23.74 37.86
CA ALA A 212 9.44 -25.20 37.93
C ALA A 212 8.10 -25.80 37.40
N ILE A 213 7.41 -25.09 36.49
CA ILE A 213 6.19 -25.55 35.86
C ILE A 213 6.54 -26.21 34.53
N ASN A 214 6.28 -27.50 34.43
CA ASN A 214 6.50 -28.26 33.20
C ASN A 214 5.20 -28.38 32.40
N ILE A 215 5.16 -27.81 31.20
CA ILE A 215 4.02 -27.88 30.30
C ILE A 215 4.40 -28.69 29.08
N ASP A 216 3.67 -29.79 28.85
CA ASP A 216 3.81 -30.52 27.58
C ASP A 216 3.12 -29.78 26.45
N ILE A 217 3.91 -29.27 25.53
CA ILE A 217 3.45 -28.55 24.34
C ILE A 217 3.26 -29.45 23.12
N SER A 218 3.61 -30.71 23.20
CA SER A 218 3.57 -31.66 22.05
C SER A 218 2.16 -31.87 21.51
N GLY A 219 1.16 -31.83 22.39
CA GLY A 219 -0.26 -31.94 22.06
C GLY A 219 -0.93 -30.65 21.58
N ILE A 220 -0.24 -29.50 21.62
CA ILE A 220 -0.83 -28.22 21.21
C ILE A 220 -0.74 -28.05 19.69
N ILE A 221 -1.90 -28.11 19.03
CA ILE A 221 -1.99 -27.93 17.56
C ILE A 221 -2.71 -26.62 17.26
N PRO A 222 -1.99 -25.56 16.78
CA PRO A 222 -2.64 -24.34 16.34
C PRO A 222 -3.55 -24.59 15.14
N THR A 223 -4.84 -24.27 15.28
CA THR A 223 -5.83 -24.41 14.21
C THR A 223 -6.24 -23.04 13.70
N PHE A 224 -6.31 -22.90 12.39
CA PHE A 224 -6.77 -21.68 11.72
C PHE A 224 -8.04 -22.01 10.95
N THR A 225 -9.10 -21.29 11.24
CA THR A 225 -10.36 -21.38 10.49
C THR A 225 -10.40 -20.31 9.42
N ARG A 226 -10.96 -20.65 8.26
CA ARG A 226 -11.18 -19.70 7.16
C ARG A 226 -12.56 -19.05 7.30
N ALA A 227 -12.61 -17.74 7.26
CA ALA A 227 -13.87 -16.99 7.17
C ALA A 227 -14.24 -16.82 5.68
N LEU A 228 -14.50 -17.92 4.98
CA LEU A 228 -14.99 -17.85 3.61
C LEU A 228 -16.47 -17.43 3.62
N PRO A 229 -16.91 -16.60 2.67
CA PRO A 229 -18.33 -16.31 2.49
C PRO A 229 -19.05 -17.61 2.18
N LYS A 230 -20.05 -17.94 2.99
CA LYS A 230 -20.91 -19.12 2.76
C LYS A 230 -22.20 -18.67 2.14
N ASN A 231 -22.64 -19.33 1.09
CA ASN A 231 -23.96 -19.12 0.53
C ASN A 231 -24.99 -19.73 1.47
N LEU A 232 -25.66 -18.87 2.26
CA LEU A 232 -26.67 -19.30 3.24
C LEU A 232 -27.88 -19.99 2.57
N LEU A 233 -28.16 -19.65 1.31
CA LEU A 233 -29.23 -20.29 0.53
C LEU A 233 -28.92 -21.76 0.22
N GLU A 234 -27.69 -22.07 -0.21
CA GLU A 234 -27.27 -23.46 -0.43
C GLU A 234 -27.30 -24.28 0.86
N ILE A 235 -26.87 -23.67 1.98
CA ILE A 235 -26.91 -24.37 3.28
C ILE A 235 -28.34 -24.65 3.70
N SER A 236 -29.28 -23.73 3.48
CA SER A 236 -30.70 -23.91 3.82
C SER A 236 -31.36 -24.99 2.95
N GLN A 237 -30.94 -25.11 1.67
CA GLN A 237 -31.45 -26.16 0.75
C GLN A 237 -30.92 -27.56 1.05
N ILE A 238 -29.76 -27.66 1.71
CA ILE A 238 -29.19 -28.98 2.11
C ILE A 238 -29.84 -29.50 3.39
N ILE A 239 -30.39 -28.60 4.23
CA ILE A 239 -31.00 -28.95 5.52
C ILE A 239 -32.52 -29.22 5.38
N SER A 240 -33.16 -28.78 4.28
CA SER A 240 -34.55 -29.05 3.95
C SER A 240 -34.70 -30.38 3.22
#